data_71765c32012d89347266c131cce526ad
#
_entry.id   71765c32012d89347266c131cce526ad
#
_cell.length_a   1.000
_cell.length_b   1.000
_cell.length_c   1.000
_cell.angle_alpha   90.00
_cell.angle_beta   90.00
_cell.angle_gamma   90.00
#
_symmetry.space_group_name_H-M   'P 1'
#
loop_
_entity.id
_entity.type
_entity.pdbx_description
1 polymer ?
#
loop_
_entity_poly.entity_id
_entity_poly.type
_entity_poly.pdbx_seq_one_letter_code
_entity_poly.pdbx_strand_id
1 'polypeptide(L)'
;MTTQPDGHDKHARPPHPNPLPQAGEGANESLREPYFNEPRLRLAWYVLATLLAIFTYFYGLDSDHIPKNGDEYPYEHITRLTADSGKLLPLQSQLVGQRNTKPPLLFWQGIASTNWGQDWTLWHLRYPSVIYTLFTALMVFLLGWKLSRQLETGFLGLLAFLAFFNTYRYGRPFLTNPPEVFWLFLPFFALLYWRPAAFESRFIAPVLLGVSIGLGLLYKSFALLAPVGLALTLWYWHYRDYRLMAFLMKDAAKVAIISVVALAMFGLWFALDPDPLAVWKEFVVGENIGKFDPQNTSYLGKLLWGTSSLWSLALALISNAGLLAFPVAALFYLGFKRRRQMEDWEKLLWIWVITLFVVFALPSQRSSRYLLASMPAIAVLCALNWQRISRKAFVISLCVALGVIAVLAFFSMRLQSELGNADLYPSAYWLLLAATGVLAVLALIKPEFTRPVVSLVVILVLLSMAVFMRPFDGAPGNFDAAVRQHVRGKDVWAPCNFRAKDEGYRFILPGSKAHGYRDDHGLTVAQLAERYPLFAIQTPLANSALPDIACPNCKIIGQRLDMRSRQSTAEMKEMFLHGKVFEHLFVREFLIEAPETSQKIAPIPANEGCR
;
A
#
# COMPACT_ATOMS: atom_id res chain seq x y z
N MET A 1 -10.41 74.69 -46.13
CA MET A 1 -10.89 74.21 -44.84
C MET A 1 -10.88 72.70 -44.89
N THR A 2 -9.88 72.14 -44.31
CA THR A 2 -9.46 70.76 -44.35
C THR A 2 -9.93 70.05 -43.06
N THR A 3 -10.55 68.90 -43.16
CA THR A 3 -10.73 67.99 -42.07
C THR A 3 -10.35 66.59 -42.52
N GLN A 4 -9.28 66.05 -41.89
CA GLN A 4 -8.82 64.68 -41.96
C GLN A 4 -9.76 63.74 -41.16
N PRO A 5 -9.94 62.48 -41.53
CA PRO A 5 -10.51 61.49 -40.63
C PRO A 5 -9.37 60.52 -40.17
N ASP A 6 -9.22 60.37 -38.87
CA ASP A 6 -8.34 59.45 -38.17
C ASP A 6 -8.72 57.98 -38.40
N GLY A 7 -7.76 57.19 -38.86
CA GLY A 7 -7.86 55.75 -38.92
C GLY A 7 -7.52 55.11 -37.59
N HIS A 8 -8.48 54.48 -36.93
CA HIS A 8 -8.22 53.62 -35.75
C HIS A 8 -8.03 52.16 -36.17
N ASP A 9 -6.78 51.79 -36.19
CA ASP A 9 -6.35 50.41 -36.28
C ASP A 9 -6.53 49.74 -34.90
N LYS A 10 -7.51 48.85 -34.74
CA LYS A 10 -7.77 48.08 -33.53
C LYS A 10 -7.33 46.62 -33.70
N HIS A 11 -6.03 46.36 -33.73
CA HIS A 11 -5.52 45.06 -33.40
C HIS A 11 -5.42 44.92 -31.87
N ALA A 12 -6.49 44.46 -31.24
CA ALA A 12 -6.49 44.06 -29.85
C ALA A 12 -5.67 42.79 -29.71
N ARG A 13 -4.48 42.90 -29.13
CA ARG A 13 -3.70 41.73 -28.62
C ARG A 13 -4.56 41.01 -27.60
N PRO A 14 -4.60 39.63 -27.61
CA PRO A 14 -5.26 38.89 -26.55
C PRO A 14 -4.59 39.23 -25.23
N PRO A 15 -5.34 39.34 -24.13
CA PRO A 15 -4.77 39.65 -22.84
C PRO A 15 -3.78 38.55 -22.44
N HIS A 16 -2.57 38.98 -22.10
CA HIS A 16 -1.58 38.08 -21.45
C HIS A 16 -2.23 37.45 -20.22
N PRO A 17 -2.05 36.12 -19.99
CA PRO A 17 -2.52 35.53 -18.76
C PRO A 17 -1.86 36.29 -17.60
N ASN A 18 -2.68 36.83 -16.72
CA ASN A 18 -2.20 37.51 -15.52
C ASN A 18 -1.18 36.60 -14.83
N PRO A 19 0.01 37.12 -14.48
CA PRO A 19 0.90 36.41 -13.56
C PRO A 19 0.08 36.09 -12.30
N LEU A 20 0.24 34.85 -11.82
CA LEU A 20 -0.37 34.43 -10.56
C LEU A 20 -0.18 35.55 -9.54
N PRO A 21 -1.22 35.98 -8.80
CA PRO A 21 -1.07 37.01 -7.79
C PRO A 21 0.09 36.62 -6.89
N GLN A 22 1.11 37.45 -6.82
CA GLN A 22 2.14 37.32 -5.80
C GLN A 22 1.40 37.29 -4.48
N ALA A 23 1.50 36.18 -3.75
CA ALA A 23 0.94 36.08 -2.42
C ALA A 23 1.46 37.30 -1.64
N GLY A 24 0.54 38.16 -1.23
CA GLY A 24 0.86 39.45 -0.63
C GLY A 24 1.92 39.26 0.44
N GLU A 25 3.08 39.84 0.22
CA GLU A 25 4.27 39.73 1.08
C GLU A 25 4.01 40.15 2.53
N GLY A 26 2.97 40.94 2.79
CA GLY A 26 2.65 41.46 4.11
C GLY A 26 1.82 40.57 5.04
N ALA A 27 1.10 39.51 4.51
CA ALA A 27 0.24 38.68 5.36
C ALA A 27 0.85 37.33 5.75
N ASN A 28 1.99 36.98 5.21
CA ASN A 28 2.62 35.64 5.39
C ASN A 28 3.85 35.64 6.33
N GLU A 29 4.44 36.77 6.64
CA GLU A 29 5.64 36.79 7.50
C GLU A 29 5.34 36.41 8.95
N SER A 30 4.17 36.74 9.47
CA SER A 30 3.79 36.45 10.88
C SER A 30 3.42 34.99 11.12
N LEU A 31 3.27 34.13 10.05
CA LEU A 31 2.93 32.74 10.17
C LEU A 31 4.14 31.78 10.00
N ARG A 32 5.29 32.30 9.64
CA ARG A 32 6.52 31.52 9.52
C ARG A 32 7.21 31.46 10.88
N GLU A 33 6.99 30.37 11.59
CA GLU A 33 7.87 30.01 12.71
C GLU A 33 9.23 29.61 12.09
N PRO A 34 10.32 30.40 12.24
CA PRO A 34 11.61 30.10 11.65
C PRO A 34 12.26 28.94 12.40
N TYR A 35 12.36 27.79 11.77
CA TYR A 35 13.25 26.73 12.21
C TYR A 35 14.49 26.72 11.31
N PHE A 36 15.64 26.49 11.89
CA PHE A 36 16.95 26.63 11.24
C PHE A 36 17.10 27.97 10.49
N ASN A 37 17.75 28.92 11.07
CA ASN A 37 17.97 30.26 10.49
C ASN A 37 18.71 30.23 9.15
N GLU A 38 19.49 29.16 8.87
CA GLU A 38 20.23 29.01 7.63
C GLU A 38 19.51 28.12 6.62
N PRO A 39 19.28 28.60 5.38
CA PRO A 39 18.63 27.82 4.32
C PRO A 39 19.36 26.51 3.98
N ARG A 40 20.71 26.49 4.10
CA ARG A 40 21.52 25.28 3.85
C ARG A 40 21.26 24.20 4.89
N LEU A 41 21.14 24.54 6.17
CA LEU A 41 20.82 23.59 7.23
C LEU A 41 19.41 23.02 7.06
N ARG A 42 18.42 23.82 6.65
CA ARG A 42 17.08 23.36 6.33
C ARG A 42 17.07 22.35 5.18
N LEU A 43 17.78 22.67 4.10
CA LEU A 43 17.88 21.75 2.97
C LEU A 43 18.55 20.42 3.38
N ALA A 44 19.66 20.49 4.10
CA ALA A 44 20.36 19.31 4.60
C ALA A 44 19.45 18.44 5.48
N TRP A 45 18.64 19.06 6.35
CA TRP A 45 17.64 18.38 7.16
C TRP A 45 16.62 17.59 6.31
N TYR A 46 16.03 18.23 5.30
CA TYR A 46 15.05 17.56 4.45
C TYR A 46 15.67 16.45 3.60
N VAL A 47 16.88 16.66 3.10
CA VAL A 47 17.63 15.62 2.36
C VAL A 47 17.89 14.42 3.29
N LEU A 48 18.40 14.65 4.50
CA LEU A 48 18.62 13.58 5.48
C LEU A 48 17.33 12.85 5.83
N ALA A 49 16.24 13.58 6.11
CA ALA A 49 14.94 12.98 6.40
C ALA A 49 14.42 12.14 5.21
N THR A 50 14.64 12.59 3.98
CA THR A 50 14.28 11.84 2.77
C THR A 50 15.10 10.56 2.63
N LEU A 51 16.42 10.62 2.86
CA LEU A 51 17.28 9.43 2.83
C LEU A 51 16.87 8.41 3.89
N LEU A 52 16.54 8.86 5.11
CA LEU A 52 16.01 7.99 6.17
C LEU A 52 14.65 7.39 5.79
N ALA A 53 13.77 8.14 5.12
CA ALA A 53 12.51 7.62 4.62
C ALA A 53 12.75 6.53 3.56
N ILE A 54 13.62 6.77 2.58
CA ILE A 54 13.99 5.78 1.56
C ILE A 54 14.55 4.53 2.23
N PHE A 55 15.49 4.68 3.15
CA PHE A 55 16.05 3.56 3.92
C PHE A 55 14.94 2.76 4.63
N THR A 56 13.99 3.45 5.29
CA THR A 56 12.86 2.82 5.98
C THR A 56 12.00 1.97 5.04
N TYR A 57 11.84 2.39 3.79
CA TYR A 57 11.07 1.64 2.79
C TYR A 57 11.79 0.38 2.29
N PHE A 58 13.11 0.39 2.22
CA PHE A 58 13.89 -0.78 1.84
C PHE A 58 14.22 -1.71 3.01
N TYR A 59 14.19 -1.19 4.25
CA TYR A 59 14.56 -1.97 5.43
C TYR A 59 13.63 -3.18 5.63
N GLY A 60 14.22 -4.37 5.75
CA GLY A 60 13.49 -5.63 5.98
C GLY A 60 12.61 -6.06 4.80
N LEU A 61 12.92 -5.66 3.57
CA LEU A 61 12.13 -6.02 2.39
C LEU A 61 12.23 -7.53 2.06
N ASP A 62 13.29 -8.16 2.52
CA ASP A 62 13.57 -9.60 2.45
C ASP A 62 12.85 -10.44 3.53
N SER A 63 12.21 -9.78 4.51
CA SER A 63 11.60 -10.41 5.67
C SER A 63 10.24 -11.04 5.38
N ASP A 64 9.94 -12.21 5.95
CA ASP A 64 8.59 -12.79 5.95
C ASP A 64 7.63 -12.01 6.87
N HIS A 65 8.16 -11.27 7.83
CA HIS A 65 7.39 -10.54 8.81
C HIS A 65 7.20 -9.05 8.50
N ILE A 66 8.02 -8.47 7.58
CA ILE A 66 8.05 -7.02 7.33
C ILE A 66 8.12 -6.72 5.83
N PRO A 67 7.05 -6.23 5.20
CA PRO A 67 5.65 -6.19 5.63
C PRO A 67 4.98 -7.54 5.41
N LYS A 68 4.24 -8.05 6.38
CA LYS A 68 3.44 -9.27 6.19
C LYS A 68 2.07 -8.92 5.63
N ASN A 69 1.74 -9.44 4.45
CA ASN A 69 0.44 -9.25 3.82
C ASN A 69 -0.04 -10.54 3.13
N GLY A 70 -1.08 -11.15 3.66
CA GLY A 70 -1.59 -12.43 3.16
C GLY A 70 -2.20 -12.37 1.74
N ASP A 71 -2.30 -11.20 1.11
CA ASP A 71 -2.70 -11.10 -0.29
C ASP A 71 -1.48 -11.25 -1.25
N GLU A 72 -0.23 -11.30 -0.74
CA GLU A 72 0.95 -11.57 -1.55
C GLU A 72 0.99 -13.03 -2.02
N TYR A 73 0.69 -13.98 -1.15
CA TYR A 73 0.81 -15.41 -1.43
C TYR A 73 0.10 -15.88 -2.72
N PRO A 74 -1.18 -15.54 -2.99
CA PRO A 74 -1.79 -15.91 -4.26
C PRO A 74 -1.12 -15.23 -5.46
N TYR A 75 -0.56 -14.04 -5.31
CA TYR A 75 0.16 -13.38 -6.40
C TYR A 75 1.54 -14.02 -6.64
N GLU A 76 2.25 -14.39 -5.58
CA GLU A 76 3.49 -15.16 -5.64
C GLU A 76 3.27 -16.50 -6.33
N HIS A 77 2.21 -17.24 -5.93
CA HIS A 77 1.80 -18.50 -6.50
C HIS A 77 1.57 -18.41 -8.02
N ILE A 78 0.74 -17.46 -8.45
CA ILE A 78 0.45 -17.24 -9.87
C ILE A 78 1.72 -16.82 -10.63
N THR A 79 2.52 -15.93 -10.06
CA THR A 79 3.77 -15.48 -10.68
C THR A 79 4.73 -16.63 -10.91
N ARG A 80 4.95 -17.46 -9.87
CA ARG A 80 5.86 -18.60 -9.94
C ARG A 80 5.41 -19.62 -10.98
N LEU A 81 4.16 -20.08 -10.92
CA LEU A 81 3.66 -21.07 -11.85
C LEU A 81 3.64 -20.56 -13.29
N THR A 82 3.39 -19.27 -13.48
CA THR A 82 3.45 -18.65 -14.82
C THR A 82 4.89 -18.59 -15.30
N ALA A 83 5.87 -18.23 -14.45
CA ALA A 83 7.29 -18.28 -14.78
C ALA A 83 7.74 -19.70 -15.12
N ASP A 84 7.36 -20.70 -14.30
CA ASP A 84 7.70 -22.12 -14.51
C ASP A 84 7.14 -22.67 -15.86
N SER A 85 6.02 -22.11 -16.35
CA SER A 85 5.45 -22.47 -17.65
C SER A 85 6.28 -21.99 -18.86
N GLY A 86 7.23 -21.06 -18.64
CA GLY A 86 8.01 -20.40 -19.69
C GLY A 86 7.20 -19.47 -20.59
N LYS A 87 5.94 -19.15 -20.23
CA LYS A 87 5.04 -18.28 -21.00
C LYS A 87 4.48 -17.16 -20.12
N LEU A 88 4.23 -16.00 -20.70
CA LEU A 88 3.61 -14.87 -19.99
C LEU A 88 2.08 -15.01 -19.91
N LEU A 89 1.46 -15.75 -20.80
CA LEU A 89 0.03 -16.04 -20.87
C LEU A 89 -0.21 -17.45 -21.41
N PRO A 90 -1.27 -18.16 -21.00
CA PRO A 90 -2.21 -17.74 -19.95
C PRO A 90 -1.53 -17.78 -18.58
N LEU A 91 -1.99 -16.95 -17.64
CA LEU A 91 -1.54 -17.02 -16.24
C LEU A 91 -1.81 -18.42 -15.68
N GLN A 92 -0.97 -18.91 -14.77
CA GLN A 92 -1.08 -20.25 -14.19
C GLN A 92 -1.46 -20.19 -12.72
N SER A 93 -2.36 -21.09 -12.28
CA SER A 93 -2.71 -21.27 -10.87
C SER A 93 -3.18 -22.69 -10.63
N GLN A 94 -2.82 -23.24 -9.48
CA GLN A 94 -3.40 -24.50 -8.97
C GLN A 94 -4.69 -24.26 -8.17
N LEU A 95 -4.96 -22.99 -7.78
CA LEU A 95 -6.19 -22.62 -7.10
C LEU A 95 -7.33 -22.52 -8.12
N VAL A 96 -8.37 -23.32 -7.91
CA VAL A 96 -9.51 -23.41 -8.84
C VAL A 96 -10.22 -22.06 -8.95
N GLY A 97 -10.41 -21.59 -10.20
CA GLY A 97 -11.11 -20.34 -10.48
C GLY A 97 -10.38 -19.07 -10.05
N GLN A 98 -9.08 -19.17 -9.72
CA GLN A 98 -8.31 -18.02 -9.24
C GLN A 98 -7.12 -17.63 -10.14
N ARG A 99 -6.99 -18.25 -11.29
CA ARG A 99 -5.93 -17.93 -12.27
C ARG A 99 -5.92 -16.46 -12.64
N ASN A 100 -7.07 -15.89 -12.91
CA ASN A 100 -7.27 -14.54 -13.39
C ASN A 100 -7.82 -13.60 -12.29
N THR A 101 -7.30 -13.68 -11.05
CA THR A 101 -7.73 -12.79 -9.96
C THR A 101 -7.36 -11.33 -10.19
N LYS A 102 -6.31 -11.10 -10.97
CA LYS A 102 -5.84 -9.77 -11.39
C LYS A 102 -5.33 -9.81 -12.83
N PRO A 103 -5.30 -8.65 -13.51
CA PRO A 103 -4.66 -8.50 -14.81
C PRO A 103 -3.15 -8.79 -14.76
N PRO A 104 -2.49 -9.04 -15.91
CA PRO A 104 -1.20 -9.70 -15.95
C PRO A 104 0.02 -8.89 -15.50
N LEU A 105 -0.04 -7.55 -15.50
CA LEU A 105 1.17 -6.73 -15.31
C LEU A 105 1.85 -6.94 -13.95
N LEU A 106 1.11 -7.22 -12.87
CA LEU A 106 1.73 -7.53 -11.59
C LEU A 106 2.58 -8.80 -11.67
N PHE A 107 2.03 -9.84 -12.30
CA PHE A 107 2.70 -11.13 -12.44
C PHE A 107 3.91 -11.02 -13.37
N TRP A 108 3.78 -10.31 -14.49
CA TRP A 108 4.90 -10.04 -15.39
C TRP A 108 6.02 -9.22 -14.73
N GLN A 109 5.65 -8.26 -13.88
CA GLN A 109 6.60 -7.53 -13.05
C GLN A 109 7.37 -8.49 -12.13
N GLY A 110 6.67 -9.40 -11.43
CA GLY A 110 7.28 -10.42 -10.58
C GLY A 110 8.18 -11.38 -11.36
N ILE A 111 7.74 -11.86 -12.53
CA ILE A 111 8.55 -12.71 -13.41
C ILE A 111 9.84 -11.98 -13.83
N ALA A 112 9.73 -10.73 -14.25
CA ALA A 112 10.88 -9.94 -14.68
C ALA A 112 11.84 -9.65 -13.52
N SER A 113 11.32 -9.27 -12.35
CA SER A 113 12.15 -8.91 -11.20
C SER A 113 12.83 -10.11 -10.54
N THR A 114 12.28 -11.32 -10.70
CA THR A 114 12.86 -12.58 -10.20
C THR A 114 13.66 -13.33 -11.26
N ASN A 115 13.96 -12.70 -12.41
CA ASN A 115 14.68 -13.34 -13.51
C ASN A 115 14.05 -14.71 -13.89
N TRP A 116 12.75 -14.70 -14.22
CA TRP A 116 11.97 -15.92 -14.50
C TRP A 116 12.00 -16.94 -13.36
N GLY A 117 11.96 -16.48 -12.11
CA GLY A 117 11.93 -17.35 -10.94
C GLY A 117 13.29 -17.92 -10.52
N GLN A 118 14.39 -17.59 -11.22
CA GLN A 118 15.73 -18.01 -10.83
C GLN A 118 16.18 -17.36 -9.52
N ASP A 119 15.85 -16.06 -9.33
CA ASP A 119 16.15 -15.28 -8.13
C ASP A 119 14.91 -15.14 -7.24
N TRP A 120 14.29 -16.27 -6.86
CA TRP A 120 13.03 -16.31 -6.11
C TRP A 120 13.22 -15.90 -4.66
N THR A 121 13.15 -14.61 -4.39
CA THR A 121 13.26 -14.02 -3.04
C THR A 121 12.22 -12.92 -2.83
N LEU A 122 11.83 -12.69 -1.58
CA LEU A 122 10.91 -11.59 -1.24
C LEU A 122 11.47 -10.22 -1.64
N TRP A 123 12.78 -10.03 -1.58
CA TRP A 123 13.43 -8.81 -2.05
C TRP A 123 13.14 -8.55 -3.52
N HIS A 124 13.38 -9.55 -4.40
CA HIS A 124 13.18 -9.39 -5.83
C HIS A 124 11.70 -9.17 -6.19
N LEU A 125 10.78 -9.80 -5.49
CA LEU A 125 9.35 -9.59 -5.70
C LEU A 125 8.89 -8.19 -5.27
N ARG A 126 9.44 -7.65 -4.16
CA ARG A 126 8.93 -6.44 -3.49
C ARG A 126 9.61 -5.15 -3.92
N TYR A 127 10.91 -5.16 -4.34
CA TYR A 127 11.59 -3.89 -4.66
C TYR A 127 10.89 -3.07 -5.76
N PRO A 128 10.23 -3.64 -6.79
CA PRO A 128 9.54 -2.82 -7.78
C PRO A 128 8.37 -2.03 -7.17
N SER A 129 7.69 -2.59 -6.16
CA SER A 129 6.64 -1.89 -5.42
C SER A 129 7.17 -0.65 -4.71
N VAL A 130 8.34 -0.77 -4.07
CA VAL A 130 9.02 0.38 -3.44
C VAL A 130 9.40 1.44 -4.46
N ILE A 131 9.91 1.04 -5.63
CA ILE A 131 10.27 1.98 -6.71
C ILE A 131 9.04 2.77 -7.18
N TYR A 132 7.88 2.12 -7.42
CA TYR A 132 6.63 2.82 -7.77
C TYR A 132 6.20 3.80 -6.67
N THR A 133 6.33 3.40 -5.40
CA THR A 133 5.99 4.26 -4.26
C THR A 133 6.90 5.49 -4.20
N LEU A 134 8.21 5.31 -4.43
CA LEU A 134 9.19 6.42 -4.45
C LEU A 134 8.97 7.34 -5.66
N PHE A 135 8.63 6.82 -6.83
CA PHE A 135 8.27 7.66 -7.98
C PHE A 135 6.99 8.45 -7.71
N THR A 136 6.02 7.86 -7.02
CA THR A 136 4.83 8.60 -6.58
C THR A 136 5.20 9.71 -5.57
N ALA A 137 6.10 9.43 -4.63
CA ALA A 137 6.62 10.43 -3.70
C ALA A 137 7.36 11.57 -4.42
N LEU A 138 8.11 11.25 -5.48
CA LEU A 138 8.75 12.23 -6.35
C LEU A 138 7.72 13.12 -7.07
N MET A 139 6.63 12.56 -7.59
CA MET A 139 5.55 13.35 -8.18
C MET A 139 4.93 14.30 -7.15
N VAL A 140 4.71 13.84 -5.92
CA VAL A 140 4.21 14.69 -4.81
C VAL A 140 5.20 15.83 -4.51
N PHE A 141 6.50 15.54 -4.44
CA PHE A 141 7.54 16.54 -4.27
C PHE A 141 7.50 17.59 -5.39
N LEU A 142 7.51 17.14 -6.63
CA LEU A 142 7.53 18.03 -7.81
C LEU A 142 6.29 18.93 -7.87
N LEU A 143 5.10 18.40 -7.54
CA LEU A 143 3.88 19.22 -7.47
C LEU A 143 3.94 20.22 -6.32
N GLY A 144 4.32 19.79 -5.13
CA GLY A 144 4.46 20.66 -3.98
C GLY A 144 5.41 21.84 -4.28
N TRP A 145 6.57 21.54 -4.86
CA TRP A 145 7.52 22.55 -5.30
C TRP A 145 6.97 23.45 -6.42
N LYS A 146 6.43 22.86 -7.48
CA LYS A 146 5.90 23.60 -8.65
C LYS A 146 4.78 24.58 -8.27
N LEU A 147 3.84 24.15 -7.42
CA LEU A 147 2.67 24.92 -7.06
C LEU A 147 2.97 26.01 -6.03
N SER A 148 3.87 25.74 -5.07
CA SER A 148 4.23 26.71 -4.04
C SER A 148 5.43 27.60 -4.39
N ARG A 149 6.24 27.20 -5.39
CA ARG A 149 7.56 27.78 -5.71
C ARG A 149 8.56 27.66 -4.54
N GLN A 150 8.30 26.80 -3.57
CA GLN A 150 9.15 26.56 -2.41
C GLN A 150 9.59 25.11 -2.37
N LEU A 151 10.89 24.85 -2.40
CA LEU A 151 11.47 23.51 -2.37
C LEU A 151 11.08 22.76 -1.09
N GLU A 152 10.98 23.47 0.02
CA GLU A 152 10.55 22.96 1.31
C GLU A 152 9.15 22.32 1.26
N THR A 153 8.19 22.96 0.59
CA THR A 153 6.83 22.41 0.42
C THR A 153 6.87 21.09 -0.36
N GLY A 154 7.77 20.96 -1.34
CA GLY A 154 7.99 19.70 -2.03
C GLY A 154 8.44 18.59 -1.08
N PHE A 155 9.46 18.85 -0.25
CA PHE A 155 9.93 17.89 0.75
C PHE A 155 8.88 17.55 1.79
N LEU A 156 8.12 18.53 2.28
CA LEU A 156 7.01 18.28 3.23
C LEU A 156 5.97 17.34 2.65
N GLY A 157 5.62 17.52 1.36
CA GLY A 157 4.69 16.62 0.66
C GLY A 157 5.23 15.21 0.52
N LEU A 158 6.48 15.06 0.06
CA LEU A 158 7.16 13.79 -0.07
C LEU A 158 7.22 13.05 1.27
N LEU A 159 7.69 13.73 2.33
CA LEU A 159 7.82 13.13 3.66
C LEU A 159 6.46 12.80 4.26
N ALA A 160 5.43 13.63 4.07
CA ALA A 160 4.08 13.33 4.52
C ALA A 160 3.51 12.09 3.81
N PHE A 161 3.69 11.98 2.48
CA PHE A 161 3.25 10.81 1.70
C PHE A 161 3.93 9.53 2.17
N LEU A 162 5.25 9.54 2.36
CA LEU A 162 6.01 8.38 2.85
C LEU A 162 5.73 8.07 4.33
N ALA A 163 5.32 9.07 5.13
CA ALA A 163 4.92 8.87 6.52
C ALA A 163 3.49 8.33 6.68
N PHE A 164 2.66 8.34 5.63
CA PHE A 164 1.32 7.77 5.70
C PHE A 164 1.39 6.25 5.92
N PHE A 165 0.71 5.78 6.98
CA PHE A 165 0.79 4.38 7.39
C PHE A 165 0.40 3.41 6.28
N ASN A 166 -0.71 3.66 5.57
CA ASN A 166 -1.13 2.76 4.52
C ASN A 166 -0.29 2.89 3.24
N THR A 167 0.39 4.04 3.00
CA THR A 167 1.45 4.12 1.99
C THR A 167 2.60 3.18 2.34
N TYR A 168 3.06 3.19 3.59
CA TYR A 168 4.11 2.29 4.07
C TYR A 168 3.66 0.82 4.02
N ARG A 169 2.45 0.53 4.53
CA ARG A 169 1.91 -0.83 4.65
C ARG A 169 1.66 -1.50 3.29
N TYR A 170 1.15 -0.77 2.30
CA TYR A 170 0.78 -1.30 0.99
C TYR A 170 1.72 -0.89 -0.14
N GLY A 171 2.65 0.02 0.11
CA GLY A 171 3.63 0.49 -0.85
C GLY A 171 4.91 -0.35 -0.93
N ARG A 172 5.06 -1.34 -0.06
CA ARG A 172 6.26 -2.19 0.06
C ARG A 172 6.03 -3.63 -0.43
N PRO A 173 4.92 -4.31 -0.08
CA PRO A 173 4.68 -5.69 -0.47
C PRO A 173 4.44 -5.86 -1.97
N PHE A 174 4.55 -7.10 -2.45
CA PHE A 174 4.26 -7.48 -3.83
C PHE A 174 2.74 -7.44 -4.09
N LEU A 175 2.21 -6.25 -4.29
CA LEU A 175 0.79 -5.96 -4.45
C LEU A 175 0.51 -5.07 -5.66
N THR A 176 -0.74 -5.09 -6.11
CA THR A 176 -1.21 -4.20 -7.19
C THR A 176 -1.24 -2.71 -6.80
N ASN A 177 -1.24 -2.40 -5.50
CA ASN A 177 -1.48 -1.03 -5.02
C ASN A 177 -0.38 -0.03 -5.39
N PRO A 178 0.93 -0.32 -5.25
CA PRO A 178 1.96 0.66 -5.60
C PRO A 178 1.92 1.11 -7.06
N PRO A 179 1.92 0.18 -8.05
CA PRO A 179 1.82 0.59 -9.45
C PRO A 179 0.45 1.20 -9.79
N GLU A 180 -0.65 0.73 -9.20
CA GLU A 180 -1.97 1.35 -9.34
C GLU A 180 -1.94 2.83 -8.95
N VAL A 181 -1.45 3.15 -7.75
CA VAL A 181 -1.38 4.54 -7.25
C VAL A 181 -0.53 5.40 -8.17
N PHE A 182 0.62 4.89 -8.61
CA PHE A 182 1.51 5.61 -9.53
C PHE A 182 0.84 5.90 -10.86
N TRP A 183 0.34 4.86 -11.56
CA TRP A 183 -0.21 5.01 -12.91
C TRP A 183 -1.51 5.80 -12.94
N LEU A 184 -2.34 5.74 -11.88
CA LEU A 184 -3.57 6.51 -11.80
C LEU A 184 -3.34 7.97 -11.37
N PHE A 185 -2.29 8.25 -10.60
CA PHE A 185 -1.98 9.63 -10.21
C PHE A 185 -1.18 10.36 -11.28
N LEU A 186 -0.39 9.67 -12.09
CA LEU A 186 0.44 10.26 -13.16
C LEU A 186 -0.34 11.17 -14.13
N PRO A 187 -1.56 10.84 -14.60
CA PRO A 187 -2.36 11.73 -15.43
C PRO A 187 -2.67 13.07 -14.76
N PHE A 188 -3.07 13.04 -13.49
CA PHE A 188 -3.40 14.24 -12.72
C PHE A 188 -2.14 15.07 -12.42
N PHE A 189 -1.03 14.40 -12.10
CA PHE A 189 0.27 15.05 -12.01
C PHE A 189 0.63 15.75 -13.31
N ALA A 190 0.53 15.09 -14.46
CA ALA A 190 0.90 15.63 -15.76
C ALA A 190 0.04 16.86 -16.13
N LEU A 191 -1.27 16.79 -15.91
CA LEU A 191 -2.20 17.89 -16.17
C LEU A 191 -1.90 19.12 -15.31
N LEU A 192 -1.52 18.94 -14.04
CA LEU A 192 -1.14 20.05 -13.16
C LEU A 192 0.26 20.58 -13.45
N TYR A 193 1.21 19.68 -13.72
CA TYR A 193 2.63 20.04 -13.87
C TYR A 193 2.89 20.77 -15.18
N TRP A 194 2.27 20.33 -16.29
CA TRP A 194 2.43 20.92 -17.64
C TRP A 194 1.24 21.78 -18.10
N ARG A 195 0.46 22.29 -17.15
CA ARG A 195 -0.61 23.24 -17.46
C ARG A 195 -0.03 24.56 -18.04
N PRO A 196 -0.62 25.17 -19.09
CA PRO A 196 -1.83 24.76 -19.82
C PRO A 196 -1.59 23.77 -20.97
N ALA A 197 -0.33 23.51 -21.37
CA ALA A 197 0.00 22.71 -22.56
C ALA A 197 -0.70 21.32 -22.57
N ALA A 198 -0.75 20.63 -21.41
CA ALA A 198 -1.39 19.32 -21.32
C ALA A 198 -2.91 19.41 -21.52
N PHE A 199 -3.59 20.43 -20.97
CA PHE A 199 -5.03 20.62 -21.16
C PHE A 199 -5.40 21.01 -22.60
N GLU A 200 -4.58 21.82 -23.26
CA GLU A 200 -4.86 22.29 -24.62
C GLU A 200 -4.43 21.31 -25.72
N SER A 201 -3.61 20.33 -25.41
CA SER A 201 -3.23 19.29 -26.35
C SER A 201 -4.45 18.53 -26.86
N ARG A 202 -4.60 18.45 -28.19
CA ARG A 202 -5.76 17.80 -28.82
C ARG A 202 -5.66 16.28 -28.87
N PHE A 203 -4.45 15.75 -29.04
CA PHE A 203 -4.23 14.32 -29.31
C PHE A 203 -3.09 13.71 -28.49
N ILE A 204 -1.92 14.30 -28.47
CA ILE A 204 -0.73 13.69 -27.85
C ILE A 204 -0.93 13.48 -26.35
N ALA A 205 -1.30 14.53 -25.60
CA ALA A 205 -1.52 14.37 -24.16
C ALA A 205 -2.69 13.40 -23.87
N PRO A 206 -3.87 13.47 -24.50
CA PRO A 206 -4.93 12.47 -24.33
C PRO A 206 -4.47 11.03 -24.55
N VAL A 207 -3.69 10.75 -25.60
CA VAL A 207 -3.18 9.39 -25.86
C VAL A 207 -2.21 8.96 -24.74
N LEU A 208 -1.25 9.79 -24.37
CA LEU A 208 -0.30 9.46 -23.28
C LEU A 208 -0.99 9.27 -21.93
N LEU A 209 -2.00 10.09 -21.62
CA LEU A 209 -2.82 9.93 -20.43
C LEU A 209 -3.62 8.61 -20.47
N GLY A 210 -4.18 8.27 -21.64
CA GLY A 210 -4.90 7.01 -21.87
C GLY A 210 -3.97 5.80 -21.69
N VAL A 211 -2.74 5.84 -22.22
CA VAL A 211 -1.72 4.79 -22.02
C VAL A 211 -1.39 4.64 -20.54
N SER A 212 -1.14 5.75 -19.83
CA SER A 212 -0.86 5.71 -18.40
C SER A 212 -1.99 5.04 -17.61
N ILE A 213 -3.24 5.45 -17.86
CA ILE A 213 -4.41 4.85 -17.21
C ILE A 213 -4.53 3.38 -17.56
N GLY A 214 -4.38 3.02 -18.85
CA GLY A 214 -4.42 1.63 -19.32
C GLY A 214 -3.42 0.71 -18.60
N LEU A 215 -2.19 1.19 -18.35
CA LEU A 215 -1.22 0.48 -17.52
C LEU A 215 -1.74 0.30 -16.08
N GLY A 216 -2.34 1.33 -15.48
CA GLY A 216 -2.97 1.23 -14.17
C GLY A 216 -4.12 0.20 -14.13
N LEU A 217 -4.96 0.17 -15.20
CA LEU A 217 -6.02 -0.84 -15.32
C LEU A 217 -5.46 -2.26 -15.39
N LEU A 218 -4.36 -2.46 -16.13
CA LEU A 218 -3.68 -3.74 -16.29
C LEU A 218 -2.96 -4.24 -15.02
N TYR A 219 -2.78 -3.39 -14.01
CA TYR A 219 -2.33 -3.83 -12.69
C TYR A 219 -3.48 -4.29 -11.77
N LYS A 220 -4.69 -3.77 -11.94
CA LYS A 220 -5.74 -4.07 -10.96
C LYS A 220 -7.11 -4.38 -11.55
N SER A 221 -7.73 -3.46 -12.29
CA SER A 221 -9.08 -3.64 -12.86
C SER A 221 -9.49 -2.51 -13.79
N PHE A 222 -10.28 -2.84 -14.81
CA PHE A 222 -10.94 -1.87 -15.68
C PHE A 222 -11.94 -0.96 -14.92
N ALA A 223 -12.47 -1.42 -13.78
CA ALA A 223 -13.39 -0.65 -12.94
C ALA A 223 -12.78 0.69 -12.46
N LEU A 224 -11.44 0.80 -12.43
CA LEU A 224 -10.74 2.04 -12.09
C LEU A 224 -10.93 3.14 -13.13
N LEU A 225 -11.36 2.80 -14.36
CA LEU A 225 -11.68 3.81 -15.36
C LEU A 225 -12.87 4.70 -14.93
N ALA A 226 -13.82 4.17 -14.15
CA ALA A 226 -14.97 4.95 -13.69
C ALA A 226 -14.57 6.16 -12.84
N PRO A 227 -13.81 6.02 -11.72
CA PRO A 227 -13.39 7.19 -10.95
C PRO A 227 -12.43 8.11 -11.72
N VAL A 228 -11.51 7.55 -12.51
CA VAL A 228 -10.54 8.34 -13.28
C VAL A 228 -11.24 9.12 -14.38
N GLY A 229 -12.11 8.48 -15.17
CA GLY A 229 -12.87 9.12 -16.24
C GLY A 229 -13.79 10.22 -15.73
N LEU A 230 -14.47 9.97 -14.61
CA LEU A 230 -15.29 10.99 -13.95
C LEU A 230 -14.44 12.19 -13.47
N ALA A 231 -13.31 11.93 -12.80
CA ALA A 231 -12.43 12.99 -12.35
C ALA A 231 -11.86 13.81 -13.52
N LEU A 232 -11.40 13.17 -14.59
CA LEU A 232 -10.90 13.86 -15.78
C LEU A 232 -11.99 14.70 -16.45
N THR A 233 -13.21 14.17 -16.56
CA THR A 233 -14.36 14.91 -17.09
C THR A 233 -14.57 16.19 -16.27
N LEU A 234 -14.61 16.08 -14.95
CA LEU A 234 -14.78 17.23 -14.06
C LEU A 234 -13.59 18.20 -14.13
N TRP A 235 -12.36 17.70 -14.30
CA TRP A 235 -11.17 18.53 -14.45
C TRP A 235 -11.19 19.33 -15.75
N TYR A 236 -11.49 18.72 -16.90
CA TYR A 236 -11.62 19.42 -18.17
C TYR A 236 -12.81 20.39 -18.17
N TRP A 237 -13.93 20.01 -17.53
CA TRP A 237 -15.07 20.88 -17.38
C TRP A 237 -14.77 22.08 -16.49
N HIS A 238 -14.08 21.88 -15.36
CA HIS A 238 -13.59 22.96 -14.51
C HIS A 238 -12.62 23.89 -15.27
N TYR A 239 -11.73 23.33 -16.10
CA TYR A 239 -10.80 24.10 -16.93
C TYR A 239 -11.52 25.03 -17.94
N ARG A 240 -12.78 24.75 -18.27
CA ARG A 240 -13.66 25.58 -19.10
C ARG A 240 -14.66 26.40 -18.26
N ASP A 241 -14.38 26.72 -17.02
CA ASP A 241 -15.24 27.48 -16.10
C ASP A 241 -16.68 26.92 -16.02
N TYR A 242 -16.80 25.59 -16.06
CA TYR A 242 -18.08 24.84 -16.05
C TYR A 242 -19.02 25.19 -17.21
N ARG A 243 -18.51 25.73 -18.32
CA ARG A 243 -19.29 25.99 -19.54
C ARG A 243 -19.46 24.69 -20.34
N LEU A 244 -20.62 24.07 -20.23
CA LEU A 244 -20.90 22.74 -20.82
C LEU A 244 -20.63 22.71 -22.32
N MET A 245 -21.10 23.71 -23.09
CA MET A 245 -20.88 23.75 -24.54
C MET A 245 -19.40 23.86 -24.91
N ALA A 246 -18.62 24.65 -24.16
CA ALA A 246 -17.18 24.76 -24.37
C ALA A 246 -16.47 23.45 -24.09
N PHE A 247 -16.87 22.72 -23.03
CA PHE A 247 -16.36 21.38 -22.72
C PHE A 247 -16.69 20.38 -23.83
N LEU A 248 -17.95 20.29 -24.25
CA LEU A 248 -18.40 19.36 -25.28
C LEU A 248 -17.67 19.57 -26.62
N MET A 249 -17.47 20.82 -27.05
CA MET A 249 -16.81 21.14 -28.31
C MET A 249 -15.28 20.96 -28.29
N LYS A 250 -14.62 21.17 -27.14
CA LYS A 250 -13.13 21.22 -27.07
C LYS A 250 -12.50 20.03 -26.36
N ASP A 251 -13.17 19.44 -25.36
CA ASP A 251 -12.54 18.54 -24.44
C ASP A 251 -13.23 17.18 -24.27
N ALA A 252 -14.53 17.04 -24.59
CA ALA A 252 -15.25 15.77 -24.53
C ALA A 252 -14.55 14.67 -25.37
N ALA A 253 -14.10 15.04 -26.58
CA ALA A 253 -13.34 14.14 -27.45
C ALA A 253 -12.01 13.69 -26.81
N LYS A 254 -11.33 14.57 -26.04
CA LYS A 254 -10.09 14.21 -25.33
C LYS A 254 -10.35 13.15 -24.26
N VAL A 255 -11.41 13.33 -23.45
CA VAL A 255 -11.81 12.34 -22.43
C VAL A 255 -12.21 11.02 -23.09
N ALA A 256 -12.90 11.06 -24.23
CA ALA A 256 -13.23 9.86 -25.01
C ALA A 256 -11.96 9.16 -25.52
N ILE A 257 -10.99 9.89 -26.09
CA ILE A 257 -9.71 9.34 -26.55
C ILE A 257 -8.97 8.67 -25.37
N ILE A 258 -8.85 9.35 -24.23
CA ILE A 258 -8.23 8.81 -23.02
C ILE A 258 -8.88 7.49 -22.63
N SER A 259 -10.22 7.45 -22.57
CA SER A 259 -10.98 6.27 -22.16
C SER A 259 -10.84 5.11 -23.15
N VAL A 260 -10.92 5.40 -24.45
CA VAL A 260 -10.78 4.41 -25.52
C VAL A 260 -9.37 3.81 -25.53
N VAL A 261 -8.33 4.65 -25.42
CA VAL A 261 -6.93 4.17 -25.37
C VAL A 261 -6.71 3.31 -24.13
N ALA A 262 -7.21 3.73 -22.96
CA ALA A 262 -7.07 2.97 -21.73
C ALA A 262 -7.76 1.59 -21.81
N LEU A 263 -9.00 1.55 -22.35
CA LEU A 263 -9.74 0.31 -22.54
C LEU A 263 -9.12 -0.57 -23.64
N ALA A 264 -8.60 0.01 -24.71
CA ALA A 264 -7.90 -0.72 -25.75
C ALA A 264 -6.66 -1.44 -25.20
N MET A 265 -5.86 -0.72 -24.40
CA MET A 265 -4.71 -1.33 -23.73
C MET A 265 -5.13 -2.45 -22.77
N PHE A 266 -6.18 -2.23 -21.98
CA PHE A 266 -6.71 -3.30 -21.11
C PHE A 266 -7.23 -4.48 -21.94
N GLY A 267 -7.89 -4.22 -23.05
CA GLY A 267 -8.41 -5.23 -24.00
C GLY A 267 -7.32 -6.09 -24.65
N LEU A 268 -6.06 -5.60 -24.72
CA LEU A 268 -4.93 -6.42 -25.20
C LEU A 268 -4.75 -7.70 -24.38
N TRP A 269 -5.04 -7.67 -23.08
CA TRP A 269 -4.99 -8.88 -22.27
C TRP A 269 -5.94 -9.95 -22.81
N PHE A 270 -7.19 -9.58 -23.11
CA PHE A 270 -8.16 -10.52 -23.68
C PHE A 270 -7.77 -11.00 -25.09
N ALA A 271 -7.19 -10.11 -25.89
CA ALA A 271 -6.78 -10.45 -27.25
C ALA A 271 -5.54 -11.36 -27.30
N LEU A 272 -4.66 -11.27 -26.31
CA LEU A 272 -3.41 -12.03 -26.22
C LEU A 272 -3.53 -13.31 -25.39
N ASP A 273 -4.55 -13.42 -24.52
CA ASP A 273 -4.75 -14.63 -23.72
C ASP A 273 -5.33 -15.74 -24.58
N PRO A 274 -4.73 -16.95 -24.57
CA PRO A 274 -5.25 -18.11 -25.32
C PRO A 274 -6.65 -18.56 -24.89
N ASP A 275 -7.09 -18.17 -23.66
CA ASP A 275 -8.41 -18.51 -23.11
C ASP A 275 -9.14 -17.26 -22.60
N PRO A 276 -9.60 -16.36 -23.52
CA PRO A 276 -10.27 -15.12 -23.13
C PRO A 276 -11.61 -15.37 -22.42
N LEU A 277 -12.23 -16.53 -22.61
CA LEU A 277 -13.48 -16.89 -21.94
C LEU A 277 -13.24 -17.13 -20.43
N ALA A 278 -12.13 -17.77 -20.06
CA ALA A 278 -11.76 -17.93 -18.66
C ALA A 278 -11.44 -16.58 -18.02
N VAL A 279 -10.73 -15.69 -18.72
CA VAL A 279 -10.51 -14.31 -18.26
C VAL A 279 -11.84 -13.60 -17.99
N TRP A 280 -12.81 -13.73 -18.90
CA TRP A 280 -14.14 -13.16 -18.72
C TRP A 280 -14.84 -13.72 -17.49
N LYS A 281 -14.92 -15.04 -17.35
CA LYS A 281 -15.64 -15.70 -16.26
C LYS A 281 -15.01 -15.43 -14.89
N GLU A 282 -13.70 -15.58 -14.78
CA GLU A 282 -13.00 -15.45 -13.50
C GLU A 282 -12.82 -14.00 -13.10
N PHE A 283 -12.38 -13.14 -14.03
CA PHE A 283 -12.05 -11.76 -13.71
C PHE A 283 -13.25 -10.80 -13.80
N VAL A 284 -14.00 -10.80 -14.94
CA VAL A 284 -15.08 -9.84 -15.11
C VAL A 284 -16.27 -10.24 -14.24
N VAL A 285 -16.73 -11.47 -14.35
CA VAL A 285 -17.91 -11.94 -13.62
C VAL A 285 -17.57 -12.20 -12.15
N GLY A 286 -16.59 -13.06 -11.87
CA GLY A 286 -16.25 -13.45 -10.50
C GLY A 286 -15.69 -12.34 -9.66
N GLU A 287 -14.57 -11.72 -10.09
CA GLU A 287 -13.84 -10.74 -9.26
C GLU A 287 -14.50 -9.33 -9.27
N ASN A 288 -15.14 -8.90 -10.37
CA ASN A 288 -15.68 -7.54 -10.45
C ASN A 288 -17.20 -7.48 -10.28
N ILE A 289 -18.01 -8.24 -11.02
CA ILE A 289 -19.47 -8.23 -10.89
C ILE A 289 -19.89 -8.83 -9.56
N GLY A 290 -19.23 -9.89 -9.08
CA GLY A 290 -19.52 -10.51 -7.78
C GLY A 290 -19.41 -9.57 -6.58
N LYS A 291 -18.72 -8.43 -6.71
CA LYS A 291 -18.67 -7.38 -5.66
C LYS A 291 -19.98 -6.58 -5.52
N PHE A 292 -20.86 -6.68 -6.49
CA PHE A 292 -22.18 -6.03 -6.49
C PHE A 292 -23.31 -7.01 -6.10
N ASP A 293 -23.00 -8.23 -5.64
CA ASP A 293 -23.97 -9.29 -5.38
C ASP A 293 -25.04 -8.85 -4.37
N PRO A 294 -26.35 -8.81 -4.80
CA PRO A 294 -27.45 -8.40 -3.96
C PRO A 294 -28.07 -9.54 -3.16
N GLN A 295 -27.63 -10.80 -3.30
CA GLN A 295 -28.46 -11.96 -2.93
C GLN A 295 -28.59 -12.26 -1.43
N ASN A 296 -27.78 -11.68 -0.52
CA ASN A 296 -27.80 -12.16 0.88
C ASN A 296 -27.95 -11.12 2.00
N THR A 297 -27.95 -9.81 1.74
CA THR A 297 -28.18 -8.80 2.79
C THR A 297 -28.65 -7.49 2.18
N SER A 298 -29.50 -6.75 2.91
CA SER A 298 -29.91 -5.40 2.49
C SER A 298 -28.69 -4.54 2.13
N TYR A 299 -28.62 -4.09 0.88
CA TYR A 299 -27.60 -3.15 0.41
C TYR A 299 -27.49 -1.91 1.31
N LEU A 300 -28.65 -1.36 1.73
CA LEU A 300 -28.72 -0.23 2.65
C LEU A 300 -28.13 -0.57 4.03
N GLY A 301 -28.34 -1.78 4.53
CA GLY A 301 -27.73 -2.24 5.78
C GLY A 301 -26.20 -2.24 5.68
N LYS A 302 -25.64 -2.82 4.62
CA LYS A 302 -24.18 -2.80 4.36
C LYS A 302 -23.63 -1.40 4.07
N LEU A 303 -24.44 -0.50 3.51
CA LEU A 303 -24.06 0.88 3.26
C LEU A 303 -23.89 1.67 4.57
N LEU A 304 -24.78 1.46 5.52
CA LEU A 304 -24.85 2.26 6.75
C LEU A 304 -24.09 1.65 7.92
N TRP A 305 -23.97 0.30 7.98
CA TRP A 305 -23.42 -0.40 9.14
C TRP A 305 -22.33 -1.41 8.75
N GLY A 306 -21.43 -1.69 9.71
CA GLY A 306 -20.38 -2.69 9.58
C GLY A 306 -19.06 -2.16 9.00
N THR A 307 -18.12 -3.08 8.81
CA THR A 307 -16.75 -2.78 8.38
C THR A 307 -16.64 -2.29 6.93
N SER A 308 -17.64 -2.59 6.10
CA SER A 308 -17.75 -2.13 4.71
C SER A 308 -18.73 -0.97 4.54
N SER A 309 -19.06 -0.23 5.62
CA SER A 309 -19.98 0.90 5.57
C SER A 309 -19.39 2.13 4.89
N LEU A 310 -20.26 3.05 4.49
CA LEU A 310 -19.88 4.36 3.95
C LEU A 310 -19.01 5.15 4.94
N TRP A 311 -19.34 5.07 6.22
CA TRP A 311 -18.61 5.74 7.30
C TRP A 311 -17.21 5.17 7.47
N SER A 312 -17.06 3.84 7.38
CA SER A 312 -15.75 3.19 7.38
C SER A 312 -14.89 3.66 6.21
N LEU A 313 -15.49 3.78 5.01
CA LEU A 313 -14.79 4.29 3.83
C LEU A 313 -14.44 5.78 3.98
N ALA A 314 -15.36 6.62 4.51
CA ALA A 314 -15.09 8.04 4.77
C ALA A 314 -13.95 8.21 5.79
N LEU A 315 -13.98 7.44 6.87
CA LEU A 315 -12.90 7.43 7.85
C LEU A 315 -11.55 7.01 7.25
N ALA A 316 -11.56 6.14 6.23
CA ALA A 316 -10.35 5.69 5.56
C ALA A 316 -9.59 6.82 4.85
N LEU A 317 -10.25 7.89 4.40
CA LEU A 317 -9.58 9.08 3.85
C LEU A 317 -8.61 9.72 4.87
N ILE A 318 -8.91 9.58 6.16
CA ILE A 318 -8.12 10.13 7.26
C ILE A 318 -7.22 9.05 7.87
N SER A 319 -7.77 7.88 8.19
CA SER A 319 -7.05 6.82 8.89
C SER A 319 -5.95 6.17 8.06
N ASN A 320 -6.01 6.23 6.71
CA ASN A 320 -4.92 5.80 5.83
C ASN A 320 -3.61 6.58 6.10
N ALA A 321 -3.70 7.79 6.64
CA ALA A 321 -2.53 8.57 7.03
C ALA A 321 -1.88 8.10 8.36
N GLY A 322 -2.52 7.21 9.12
CA GLY A 322 -1.98 6.66 10.37
C GLY A 322 -1.73 7.75 11.41
N LEU A 323 -0.49 7.90 11.88
CA LEU A 323 -0.12 8.92 12.86
C LEU A 323 -0.31 10.35 12.34
N LEU A 324 -0.35 10.58 11.03
CA LEU A 324 -0.69 11.88 10.42
C LEU A 324 -2.20 12.05 10.17
N ALA A 325 -3.05 11.19 10.72
CA ALA A 325 -4.51 11.29 10.58
C ALA A 325 -5.07 12.62 11.11
N PHE A 326 -4.51 13.17 12.19
CA PHE A 326 -4.97 14.42 12.77
C PHE A 326 -4.67 15.65 11.90
N PRO A 327 -3.46 15.83 11.34
CA PRO A 327 -3.20 16.84 10.30
C PRO A 327 -4.08 16.68 9.07
N VAL A 328 -4.32 15.43 8.61
CA VAL A 328 -5.22 15.17 7.47
C VAL A 328 -6.66 15.55 7.82
N ALA A 329 -7.17 15.19 8.99
CA ALA A 329 -8.51 15.61 9.44
C ALA A 329 -8.63 17.15 9.50
N ALA A 330 -7.60 17.82 10.02
CA ALA A 330 -7.55 19.27 10.06
C ALA A 330 -7.49 19.88 8.65
N LEU A 331 -6.83 19.24 7.68
CA LEU A 331 -6.86 19.62 6.27
C LEU A 331 -8.28 19.54 5.69
N PHE A 332 -9.03 18.45 5.93
CA PHE A 332 -10.42 18.32 5.47
C PHE A 332 -11.31 19.42 6.06
N TYR A 333 -11.18 19.69 7.36
CA TYR A 333 -11.89 20.79 8.00
C TYR A 333 -11.53 22.15 7.38
N LEU A 334 -10.25 22.40 7.16
CA LEU A 334 -9.76 23.64 6.54
C LEU A 334 -10.27 23.79 5.11
N GLY A 335 -10.22 22.70 4.32
CA GLY A 335 -10.76 22.64 2.96
C GLY A 335 -12.25 22.96 2.92
N PHE A 336 -13.05 22.38 3.81
CA PHE A 336 -14.47 22.68 3.91
C PHE A 336 -14.72 24.17 4.28
N LYS A 337 -14.00 24.70 5.28
CA LYS A 337 -14.13 26.10 5.72
C LYS A 337 -13.75 27.08 4.62
N ARG A 338 -12.69 26.78 3.84
CA ARG A 338 -12.15 27.66 2.80
C ARG A 338 -12.63 27.34 1.39
N ARG A 339 -13.65 26.49 1.20
CA ARG A 339 -14.08 25.98 -0.11
C ARG A 339 -14.36 27.05 -1.18
N ARG A 340 -14.76 28.27 -0.77
CA ARG A 340 -15.01 29.40 -1.68
C ARG A 340 -13.73 30.15 -2.08
N GLN A 341 -12.63 29.95 -1.34
CA GLN A 341 -11.36 30.66 -1.51
C GLN A 341 -10.25 29.73 -2.02
N MET A 342 -10.63 28.51 -2.46
CA MET A 342 -9.67 27.54 -2.98
C MET A 342 -9.12 27.99 -4.33
N GLU A 343 -7.81 27.85 -4.48
CA GLU A 343 -7.13 27.96 -5.77
C GLU A 343 -7.60 26.84 -6.73
N ASP A 344 -7.48 27.07 -8.04
CA ASP A 344 -7.92 26.09 -9.04
C ASP A 344 -7.25 24.73 -8.91
N TRP A 345 -5.95 24.70 -8.64
CA TRP A 345 -5.23 23.44 -8.42
C TRP A 345 -5.71 22.70 -7.14
N GLU A 346 -6.10 23.44 -6.10
CA GLU A 346 -6.68 22.88 -4.88
C GLU A 346 -8.01 22.18 -5.20
N LYS A 347 -8.91 22.87 -5.95
CA LYS A 347 -10.19 22.29 -6.39
C LYS A 347 -9.99 21.02 -7.21
N LEU A 348 -9.03 21.02 -8.15
CA LEU A 348 -8.74 19.86 -8.97
C LEU A 348 -8.29 18.66 -8.12
N LEU A 349 -7.38 18.85 -7.16
CA LEU A 349 -6.96 17.78 -6.25
C LEU A 349 -8.12 17.26 -5.38
N TRP A 350 -8.98 18.17 -4.86
CA TRP A 350 -10.18 17.77 -4.12
C TRP A 350 -11.17 17.00 -4.98
N ILE A 351 -11.37 17.39 -6.25
CA ILE A 351 -12.22 16.65 -7.21
C ILE A 351 -11.72 15.20 -7.32
N TRP A 352 -10.41 14.97 -7.45
CA TRP A 352 -9.85 13.63 -7.49
C TRP A 352 -10.16 12.83 -6.24
N VAL A 353 -9.90 13.38 -5.05
CA VAL A 353 -10.16 12.73 -3.75
C VAL A 353 -11.65 12.38 -3.59
N ILE A 354 -12.55 13.34 -3.90
CA ILE A 354 -14.00 13.18 -3.75
C ILE A 354 -14.53 12.16 -4.77
N THR A 355 -14.04 12.19 -6.00
CA THR A 355 -14.49 11.28 -7.07
C THR A 355 -14.15 9.83 -6.73
N LEU A 356 -12.94 9.57 -6.25
CA LEU A 356 -12.56 8.24 -5.76
C LEU A 356 -13.49 7.77 -4.63
N PHE A 357 -13.73 8.64 -3.65
CA PHE A 357 -14.63 8.30 -2.55
C PHE A 357 -16.03 7.97 -3.04
N VAL A 358 -16.63 8.81 -3.88
CA VAL A 358 -18.00 8.65 -4.38
C VAL A 358 -18.14 7.35 -5.19
N VAL A 359 -17.21 7.09 -6.13
CA VAL A 359 -17.29 5.89 -6.96
C VAL A 359 -17.09 4.63 -6.15
N PHE A 360 -16.13 4.61 -5.22
CA PHE A 360 -15.90 3.43 -4.36
C PHE A 360 -16.92 3.30 -3.20
N ALA A 361 -17.79 4.28 -3.01
CA ALA A 361 -18.94 4.14 -2.12
C ALA A 361 -20.07 3.29 -2.74
N LEU A 362 -20.12 3.14 -4.08
CA LEU A 362 -21.20 2.45 -4.79
C LEU A 362 -21.21 0.91 -4.60
N PRO A 363 -20.08 0.17 -4.68
CA PRO A 363 -20.08 -1.27 -4.46
C PRO A 363 -20.49 -1.65 -3.03
N SER A 364 -21.02 -2.86 -2.85
CA SER A 364 -21.37 -3.40 -1.51
C SER A 364 -20.14 -3.78 -0.70
N GLN A 365 -19.04 -4.19 -1.36
CA GLN A 365 -17.76 -4.49 -0.73
C GLN A 365 -16.83 -3.27 -0.82
N ARG A 366 -16.65 -2.58 0.30
CA ARG A 366 -15.79 -1.38 0.41
C ARG A 366 -14.54 -1.70 1.21
N SER A 367 -13.41 -1.16 0.77
CA SER A 367 -12.12 -1.33 1.47
C SER A 367 -11.37 0.00 1.51
N SER A 368 -10.70 0.27 2.63
CA SER A 368 -9.82 1.44 2.79
C SER A 368 -8.73 1.51 1.72
N ARG A 369 -8.29 0.36 1.18
CA ARG A 369 -7.29 0.25 0.12
C ARG A 369 -7.72 0.89 -1.21
N TYR A 370 -9.03 0.97 -1.49
CA TYR A 370 -9.52 1.59 -2.71
C TYR A 370 -9.23 3.09 -2.77
N LEU A 371 -9.05 3.73 -1.60
CA LEU A 371 -8.73 5.15 -1.49
C LEU A 371 -7.23 5.45 -1.47
N LEU A 372 -6.34 4.46 -1.61
CA LEU A 372 -4.89 4.69 -1.63
C LEU A 372 -4.46 5.60 -2.79
N ALA A 373 -5.14 5.52 -3.95
CA ALA A 373 -4.88 6.40 -5.08
C ALA A 373 -5.17 7.88 -4.81
N SER A 374 -5.90 8.22 -3.73
CA SER A 374 -6.10 9.61 -3.29
C SER A 374 -4.97 10.15 -2.40
N MET A 375 -4.15 9.27 -1.81
CA MET A 375 -3.14 9.68 -0.82
C MET A 375 -2.07 10.63 -1.38
N PRO A 376 -1.58 10.50 -2.64
CA PRO A 376 -0.66 11.48 -3.20
C PRO A 376 -1.27 12.89 -3.27
N ALA A 377 -2.53 13.00 -3.69
CA ALA A 377 -3.24 14.29 -3.73
C ALA A 377 -3.43 14.88 -2.33
N ILE A 378 -3.79 14.05 -1.34
CA ILE A 378 -3.91 14.46 0.06
C ILE A 378 -2.55 14.95 0.59
N ALA A 379 -1.44 14.29 0.25
CA ALA A 379 -0.11 14.71 0.64
C ALA A 379 0.29 16.07 0.05
N VAL A 380 0.00 16.31 -1.24
CA VAL A 380 0.21 17.63 -1.89
C VAL A 380 -0.64 18.70 -1.20
N LEU A 381 -1.94 18.43 -0.98
CA LEU A 381 -2.85 19.35 -0.28
C LEU A 381 -2.37 19.66 1.15
N CYS A 382 -1.91 18.63 1.89
CA CYS A 382 -1.32 18.81 3.21
C CYS A 382 -0.10 19.73 3.15
N ALA A 383 0.85 19.47 2.26
CA ALA A 383 2.08 20.25 2.13
C ALA A 383 1.82 21.72 1.81
N LEU A 384 0.92 21.98 0.86
CA LEU A 384 0.57 23.34 0.44
C LEU A 384 -0.23 24.10 1.53
N ASN A 385 -0.89 23.39 2.43
CA ASN A 385 -1.60 23.98 3.56
C ASN A 385 -0.92 23.73 4.91
N TRP A 386 0.33 23.25 4.93
CA TRP A 386 1.03 22.79 6.15
C TRP A 386 1.08 23.83 7.25
N GLN A 387 1.38 25.08 6.89
CA GLN A 387 1.43 26.19 7.84
C GLN A 387 0.04 26.65 8.32
N ARG A 388 -1.01 26.39 7.53
CA ARG A 388 -2.41 26.73 7.86
C ARG A 388 -3.08 25.69 8.74
N ILE A 389 -2.58 24.44 8.75
CA ILE A 389 -3.03 23.38 9.64
C ILE A 389 -2.64 23.75 11.07
N SER A 390 -3.60 23.65 12.00
CA SER A 390 -3.38 23.98 13.41
C SER A 390 -2.24 23.15 14.01
N ARG A 391 -1.32 23.78 14.74
CA ARG A 391 -0.26 23.11 15.49
C ARG A 391 -0.82 22.01 16.41
N LYS A 392 -2.01 22.18 16.99
CA LYS A 392 -2.66 21.16 17.84
C LYS A 392 -2.79 19.80 17.15
N ALA A 393 -3.08 19.77 15.86
CA ALA A 393 -3.19 18.52 15.10
C ALA A 393 -1.85 17.77 15.05
N PHE A 394 -0.74 18.47 14.83
CA PHE A 394 0.60 17.88 14.83
C PHE A 394 1.03 17.44 16.25
N VAL A 395 0.70 18.23 17.27
CA VAL A 395 0.96 17.87 18.68
C VAL A 395 0.25 16.57 19.04
N ILE A 396 -1.02 16.39 18.67
CA ILE A 396 -1.74 15.13 18.92
C ILE A 396 -1.03 13.96 18.20
N SER A 397 -0.61 14.15 16.95
CA SER A 397 0.17 13.12 16.22
C SER A 397 1.45 12.72 16.95
N LEU A 398 2.20 13.69 17.49
CA LEU A 398 3.42 13.43 18.26
C LEU A 398 3.13 12.72 19.59
N CYS A 399 2.06 13.09 20.30
CA CYS A 399 1.65 12.40 21.53
C CYS A 399 1.27 10.94 21.26
N VAL A 400 0.53 10.68 20.17
CA VAL A 400 0.20 9.30 19.77
C VAL A 400 1.46 8.54 19.35
N ALA A 401 2.41 9.18 18.64
CA ALA A 401 3.69 8.58 18.28
C ALA A 401 4.49 8.15 19.52
N LEU A 402 4.55 9.00 20.57
CA LEU A 402 5.17 8.63 21.86
C LEU A 402 4.45 7.44 22.51
N GLY A 403 3.13 7.39 22.44
CA GLY A 403 2.35 6.23 22.88
C GLY A 403 2.75 4.94 22.15
N VAL A 404 2.92 5.01 20.81
CA VAL A 404 3.37 3.86 20.01
C VAL A 404 4.79 3.43 20.39
N ILE A 405 5.70 4.38 20.59
CA ILE A 405 7.08 4.09 21.05
C ILE A 405 7.06 3.39 22.42
N ALA A 406 6.23 3.87 23.35
CA ALA A 406 6.09 3.26 24.68
C ALA A 406 5.55 1.82 24.58
N VAL A 407 4.56 1.58 23.71
CA VAL A 407 4.02 0.23 23.45
C VAL A 407 5.08 -0.69 22.83
N LEU A 408 5.86 -0.20 21.86
CA LEU A 408 6.97 -0.98 21.29
C LEU A 408 8.01 -1.34 22.34
N ALA A 409 8.39 -0.39 23.18
CA ALA A 409 9.34 -0.65 24.28
C ALA A 409 8.77 -1.68 25.26
N PHE A 410 7.52 -1.55 25.67
CA PHE A 410 6.84 -2.49 26.55
C PHE A 410 6.80 -3.90 25.96
N PHE A 411 6.36 -4.03 24.69
CA PHE A 411 6.30 -5.33 24.02
C PHE A 411 7.68 -5.95 23.86
N SER A 412 8.69 -5.15 23.55
CA SER A 412 10.07 -5.65 23.44
C SER A 412 10.60 -6.20 24.76
N MET A 413 10.39 -5.50 25.87
CA MET A 413 10.79 -5.96 27.21
C MET A 413 10.05 -7.26 27.59
N ARG A 414 8.74 -7.33 27.28
CA ARG A 414 7.94 -8.54 27.56
C ARG A 414 8.45 -9.74 26.75
N LEU A 415 8.68 -9.55 25.45
CA LEU A 415 9.19 -10.61 24.58
C LEU A 415 10.59 -11.10 24.99
N GLN A 416 11.50 -10.20 25.38
CA GLN A 416 12.82 -10.60 25.93
C GLN A 416 12.65 -11.47 27.18
N SER A 417 11.75 -11.07 28.09
CA SER A 417 11.49 -11.82 29.32
C SER A 417 10.84 -13.19 29.05
N GLU A 418 9.80 -13.23 28.19
CA GLU A 418 9.05 -14.47 27.91
C GLU A 418 9.85 -15.48 27.08
N LEU A 419 10.76 -15.01 26.21
CA LEU A 419 11.67 -15.86 25.44
C LEU A 419 12.96 -16.22 26.22
N GLY A 420 13.19 -15.62 27.39
CA GLY A 420 14.42 -15.80 28.15
C GLY A 420 15.67 -15.32 27.41
N ASN A 421 15.53 -14.40 26.45
CA ASN A 421 16.61 -13.88 25.62
C ASN A 421 16.78 -12.37 25.82
N ALA A 422 17.71 -11.99 26.69
CA ALA A 422 18.00 -10.58 26.99
C ALA A 422 18.55 -9.82 25.77
N ASP A 423 19.22 -10.51 24.85
CA ASP A 423 19.85 -9.92 23.66
C ASP A 423 18.95 -9.98 22.41
N LEU A 424 17.66 -10.32 22.56
CA LEU A 424 16.72 -10.39 21.45
C LEU A 424 16.69 -9.07 20.65
N TYR A 425 16.75 -7.93 21.35
CA TYR A 425 16.82 -6.60 20.74
C TYR A 425 18.18 -5.98 21.01
N PRO A 426 18.96 -5.66 19.95
CA PRO A 426 20.29 -5.05 20.10
C PRO A 426 20.19 -3.62 20.65
N SER A 427 21.28 -3.12 21.23
CA SER A 427 21.35 -1.74 21.77
C SER A 427 20.97 -0.67 20.75
N ALA A 428 21.27 -0.88 19.47
CA ALA A 428 20.88 0.02 18.39
C ALA A 428 19.35 0.21 18.26
N TYR A 429 18.55 -0.83 18.55
CA TYR A 429 17.09 -0.72 18.57
C TYR A 429 16.61 0.21 19.71
N TRP A 430 17.15 0.03 20.91
CA TRP A 430 16.81 0.86 22.07
C TRP A 430 17.24 2.31 21.86
N LEU A 431 18.41 2.52 21.24
CA LEU A 431 18.86 3.85 20.85
C LEU A 431 17.93 4.50 19.81
N LEU A 432 17.45 3.74 18.83
CA LEU A 432 16.47 4.23 17.84
C LEU A 432 15.17 4.67 18.52
N LEU A 433 14.62 3.86 19.44
CA LEU A 433 13.42 4.23 20.21
C LEU A 433 13.65 5.47 21.05
N ALA A 434 14.77 5.54 21.77
CA ALA A 434 15.11 6.70 22.60
C ALA A 434 15.30 7.96 21.76
N ALA A 435 16.05 7.89 20.66
CA ALA A 435 16.27 9.04 19.77
C ALA A 435 14.96 9.54 19.16
N THR A 436 14.08 8.62 18.74
CA THR A 436 12.75 8.97 18.19
C THR A 436 11.88 9.63 19.27
N GLY A 437 11.90 9.10 20.49
CA GLY A 437 11.20 9.68 21.64
C GLY A 437 11.70 11.08 21.99
N VAL A 438 13.02 11.27 22.08
CA VAL A 438 13.64 12.58 22.35
C VAL A 438 13.27 13.59 21.26
N LEU A 439 13.33 13.18 19.99
CA LEU A 439 12.96 14.04 18.86
C LEU A 439 11.48 14.45 18.93
N ALA A 440 10.59 13.51 19.27
CA ALA A 440 9.16 13.80 19.46
C ALA A 440 8.91 14.76 20.62
N VAL A 441 9.58 14.58 21.77
CA VAL A 441 9.48 15.47 22.92
C VAL A 441 10.01 16.88 22.60
N LEU A 442 11.15 16.98 21.92
CA LEU A 442 11.68 18.28 21.47
C LEU A 442 10.70 19.00 20.55
N ALA A 443 10.04 18.26 19.62
CA ALA A 443 9.02 18.80 18.73
C ALA A 443 7.73 19.22 19.45
N LEU A 444 7.42 18.65 20.62
CA LEU A 444 6.32 19.09 21.49
C LEU A 444 6.65 20.37 22.26
N ILE A 445 7.85 20.43 22.84
CA ILE A 445 8.28 21.53 23.68
C ILE A 445 8.55 22.80 22.85
N LYS A 446 9.27 22.62 21.71
CA LYS A 446 9.67 23.74 20.84
C LYS A 446 8.71 23.87 19.65
N PRO A 447 7.87 24.92 19.60
CA PRO A 447 6.88 25.12 18.54
C PRO A 447 7.47 25.12 17.14
N GLU A 448 8.65 25.70 16.96
CA GLU A 448 9.36 25.81 15.69
C GLU A 448 9.74 24.44 15.09
N PHE A 449 9.93 23.41 15.92
CA PHE A 449 10.24 22.05 15.47
C PHE A 449 9.02 21.18 15.21
N THR A 450 7.83 21.55 15.74
CA THR A 450 6.63 20.70 15.65
C THR A 450 6.31 20.29 14.19
N ARG A 451 6.21 21.26 13.28
CA ARG A 451 5.81 21.03 11.88
C ARG A 451 6.91 20.37 11.02
N PRO A 452 8.18 20.80 11.07
CA PRO A 452 9.22 20.22 10.21
C PRO A 452 9.65 18.81 10.63
N VAL A 453 9.40 18.43 11.90
CA VAL A 453 9.94 17.19 12.47
C VAL A 453 8.91 16.07 12.52
N VAL A 454 7.60 16.38 12.55
CA VAL A 454 6.54 15.38 12.76
C VAL A 454 6.58 14.22 11.75
N SER A 455 6.77 14.51 10.46
CA SER A 455 6.84 13.46 9.43
C SER A 455 8.05 12.55 9.63
N LEU A 456 9.20 13.12 10.03
CA LEU A 456 10.39 12.30 10.35
C LEU A 456 10.17 11.45 11.59
N VAL A 457 9.55 11.96 12.64
CA VAL A 457 9.18 11.15 13.83
C VAL A 457 8.32 9.97 13.42
N VAL A 458 7.30 10.20 12.58
CA VAL A 458 6.43 9.12 12.09
C VAL A 458 7.22 8.09 11.28
N ILE A 459 8.12 8.52 10.40
CA ILE A 459 8.98 7.62 9.62
C ILE A 459 9.89 6.79 10.55
N LEU A 460 10.47 7.39 11.57
CA LEU A 460 11.30 6.68 12.55
C LEU A 460 10.46 5.70 13.40
N VAL A 461 9.19 6.01 13.70
CA VAL A 461 8.27 5.05 14.32
C VAL A 461 8.02 3.86 13.39
N LEU A 462 7.80 4.10 12.09
CA LEU A 462 7.63 3.01 11.11
C LEU A 462 8.90 2.15 11.00
N LEU A 463 10.07 2.77 11.02
CA LEU A 463 11.35 2.04 11.07
C LEU A 463 11.47 1.24 12.37
N SER A 464 11.11 1.82 13.51
CA SER A 464 11.14 1.13 14.80
C SER A 464 10.22 -0.09 14.83
N MET A 465 9.02 0.00 14.21
CA MET A 465 8.12 -1.16 14.03
C MET A 465 8.76 -2.25 13.17
N ALA A 466 9.49 -1.87 12.12
CA ALA A 466 10.20 -2.83 11.27
C ALA A 466 11.37 -3.50 12.04
N VAL A 467 12.17 -2.70 12.77
CA VAL A 467 13.28 -3.23 13.57
C VAL A 467 12.77 -4.12 14.71
N PHE A 468 11.61 -3.80 15.31
CA PHE A 468 10.94 -4.65 16.32
C PHE A 468 10.66 -6.06 15.80
N MET A 469 10.33 -6.22 14.52
CA MET A 469 10.03 -7.53 13.92
C MET A 469 11.28 -8.27 13.45
N ARG A 470 12.41 -7.58 13.23
CA ARG A 470 13.63 -8.17 12.65
C ARG A 470 14.21 -9.39 13.37
N PRO A 471 14.18 -9.52 14.71
CA PRO A 471 14.66 -10.73 15.40
C PRO A 471 13.96 -12.01 14.95
N PHE A 472 12.71 -11.91 14.47
CA PHE A 472 11.92 -13.06 14.01
C PHE A 472 12.28 -13.51 12.58
N ASP A 473 13.18 -12.83 11.89
CA ASP A 473 13.80 -13.33 10.66
C ASP A 473 14.96 -14.30 10.91
N GLY A 474 15.44 -14.38 12.19
CA GLY A 474 16.39 -15.37 12.67
C GLY A 474 15.72 -16.48 13.49
N ALA A 475 16.50 -17.19 14.28
CA ALA A 475 15.93 -17.97 15.38
C ALA A 475 15.38 -16.98 16.42
N PRO A 476 14.12 -16.90 16.76
CA PRO A 476 13.13 -17.96 16.86
C PRO A 476 12.12 -18.02 15.70
N GLY A 477 12.14 -17.12 14.75
CA GLY A 477 11.09 -17.05 13.73
C GLY A 477 11.36 -17.85 12.44
N ASN A 478 12.54 -18.48 12.34
CA ASN A 478 12.90 -19.37 11.24
C ASN A 478 13.28 -20.76 11.74
N PHE A 479 13.12 -21.76 10.88
CA PHE A 479 13.69 -23.08 11.14
C PHE A 479 15.23 -23.03 11.13
N ASP A 480 15.87 -23.87 11.95
CA ASP A 480 17.32 -23.96 12.01
C ASP A 480 17.96 -24.32 10.68
N ALA A 481 19.21 -23.92 10.48
CA ALA A 481 19.96 -24.18 9.26
C ALA A 481 20.06 -25.70 8.95
N ALA A 482 20.21 -26.53 9.97
CA ALA A 482 20.25 -27.99 9.84
C ALA A 482 18.92 -28.54 9.30
N VAL A 483 17.78 -28.02 9.80
CA VAL A 483 16.44 -28.39 9.33
C VAL A 483 16.27 -27.99 7.88
N ARG A 484 16.62 -26.73 7.54
CA ARG A 484 16.53 -26.23 6.15
C ARG A 484 17.38 -27.04 5.17
N GLN A 485 18.55 -27.49 5.60
CA GLN A 485 19.40 -28.38 4.80
C GLN A 485 18.81 -29.78 4.67
N HIS A 486 18.25 -30.32 5.76
CA HIS A 486 17.62 -31.67 5.78
C HIS A 486 16.44 -31.79 4.84
N VAL A 487 15.64 -30.71 4.69
CA VAL A 487 14.44 -30.71 3.84
C VAL A 487 14.70 -30.28 2.39
N ARG A 488 15.92 -29.89 2.07
CA ARG A 488 16.28 -29.45 0.71
C ARG A 488 16.05 -30.55 -0.30
N GLY A 489 15.28 -30.26 -1.36
CA GLY A 489 14.88 -31.20 -2.39
C GLY A 489 13.73 -32.13 -2.02
N LYS A 490 13.29 -32.15 -0.75
CA LYS A 490 12.17 -32.96 -0.27
C LYS A 490 10.83 -32.24 -0.48
N ASP A 491 9.76 -33.03 -0.61
CA ASP A 491 8.38 -32.55 -0.59
C ASP A 491 7.97 -32.25 0.84
N VAL A 492 7.47 -31.02 1.09
CA VAL A 492 7.02 -30.52 2.40
C VAL A 492 5.58 -30.06 2.26
N TRP A 493 4.70 -30.62 3.08
CA TRP A 493 3.29 -30.21 3.11
C TRP A 493 3.05 -29.20 4.22
N ALA A 494 2.42 -28.07 3.88
CA ALA A 494 2.13 -26.98 4.79
C ALA A 494 0.64 -26.65 4.81
N PRO A 495 0.10 -26.11 5.93
CA PRO A 495 -1.29 -25.67 5.98
C PRO A 495 -1.57 -24.64 4.91
N CYS A 496 -2.61 -24.85 4.12
CA CYS A 496 -3.02 -23.91 3.09
C CYS A 496 -4.50 -23.57 3.15
N ASN A 497 -4.85 -22.52 2.45
CA ASN A 497 -6.22 -22.09 2.24
C ASN A 497 -6.34 -21.45 0.84
N PHE A 498 -7.51 -20.90 0.53
CA PHE A 498 -7.76 -20.21 -0.74
C PHE A 498 -6.78 -19.06 -1.06
N ARG A 499 -5.93 -18.67 -0.13
CA ARG A 499 -4.89 -17.63 -0.29
C ARG A 499 -3.51 -18.19 -0.54
N ALA A 500 -3.35 -19.48 -0.85
CA ALA A 500 -2.07 -20.13 -1.09
C ALA A 500 -1.02 -19.85 0.03
N LYS A 501 -1.43 -19.98 1.29
CA LYS A 501 -0.57 -19.67 2.46
C LYS A 501 0.71 -20.52 2.46
N ASP A 502 0.69 -21.70 1.88
CA ASP A 502 1.80 -22.63 1.69
C ASP A 502 2.95 -22.04 0.84
N GLU A 503 2.67 -21.06 -0.04
CA GLU A 503 3.74 -20.39 -0.82
C GLU A 503 4.77 -19.72 0.08
N GLY A 504 4.39 -19.23 1.27
CA GLY A 504 5.32 -18.66 2.26
C GLY A 504 6.41 -19.63 2.69
N TYR A 505 6.13 -20.93 2.69
CA TYR A 505 7.12 -21.95 3.08
C TYR A 505 8.31 -22.05 2.11
N ARG A 506 8.16 -21.61 0.86
CA ARG A 506 9.28 -21.57 -0.11
C ARG A 506 10.37 -20.58 0.28
N PHE A 507 10.01 -19.51 0.99
CA PHE A 507 10.97 -18.54 1.52
C PHE A 507 11.57 -18.99 2.85
N ILE A 508 10.79 -19.71 3.66
CA ILE A 508 11.17 -20.21 4.98
C ILE A 508 12.04 -21.46 4.89
N LEU A 509 11.71 -22.33 3.92
CA LEU A 509 12.42 -23.59 3.63
C LEU A 509 12.96 -23.58 2.19
N PRO A 510 13.95 -22.71 1.89
CA PRO A 510 14.44 -22.54 0.53
C PRO A 510 15.02 -23.84 -0.05
N GLY A 511 14.62 -24.17 -1.26
CA GLY A 511 15.04 -25.39 -1.95
C GLY A 511 14.22 -26.64 -1.61
N SER A 512 13.22 -26.56 -0.73
CA SER A 512 12.19 -27.59 -0.57
C SER A 512 11.10 -27.47 -1.65
N LYS A 513 10.35 -28.55 -1.86
CA LYS A 513 9.15 -28.56 -2.71
C LYS A 513 7.93 -28.39 -1.81
N ALA A 514 7.51 -27.14 -1.58
CA ALA A 514 6.35 -26.85 -0.73
C ALA A 514 5.04 -27.17 -1.46
N HIS A 515 4.15 -27.90 -0.78
CA HIS A 515 2.80 -28.26 -1.18
C HIS A 515 1.80 -27.89 -0.10
N GLY A 516 0.56 -27.56 -0.48
CA GLY A 516 -0.47 -27.23 0.47
C GLY A 516 -1.33 -28.42 0.87
N TYR A 517 -1.78 -28.48 2.11
CA TYR A 517 -2.90 -29.28 2.56
C TYR A 517 -3.94 -28.39 3.26
N ARG A 518 -5.21 -28.78 3.17
CA ARG A 518 -6.30 -27.97 3.77
C ARG A 518 -6.26 -28.02 5.29
N ASP A 519 -6.09 -26.85 5.91
CA ASP A 519 -6.04 -26.67 7.35
C ASP A 519 -7.43 -26.64 8.01
N ASP A 520 -8.50 -26.41 7.23
CA ASP A 520 -9.90 -26.37 7.69
C ASP A 520 -10.58 -27.73 7.84
N HIS A 521 -9.93 -28.82 7.43
CA HIS A 521 -10.46 -30.18 7.58
C HIS A 521 -10.30 -30.78 8.97
N GLY A 522 -9.60 -30.07 9.89
CA GLY A 522 -9.41 -30.54 11.27
C GLY A 522 -8.65 -31.87 11.38
N LEU A 523 -7.74 -32.16 10.44
CA LEU A 523 -6.97 -33.39 10.42
C LEU A 523 -6.07 -33.48 11.66
N THR A 524 -6.08 -34.64 12.32
CA THR A 524 -5.17 -34.92 13.43
C THR A 524 -3.73 -35.15 12.90
N VAL A 525 -2.75 -35.03 13.78
CA VAL A 525 -1.33 -35.29 13.42
C VAL A 525 -1.16 -36.70 12.89
N ALA A 526 -1.87 -37.69 13.46
CA ALA A 526 -1.84 -39.08 13.01
C ALA A 526 -2.37 -39.22 11.57
N GLN A 527 -3.50 -38.56 11.24
CA GLN A 527 -4.08 -38.56 9.89
C GLN A 527 -3.20 -37.85 8.87
N LEU A 528 -2.48 -36.78 9.28
CA LEU A 528 -1.49 -36.13 8.42
C LEU A 528 -0.28 -37.05 8.16
N ALA A 529 0.20 -37.76 9.19
CA ALA A 529 1.32 -38.70 9.08
C ALA A 529 0.99 -39.91 8.19
N GLU A 530 -0.28 -40.31 8.10
CA GLU A 530 -0.72 -41.38 7.18
C GLU A 530 -0.66 -40.98 5.69
N ARG A 531 -0.61 -39.67 5.41
CA ARG A 531 -0.64 -39.12 4.05
C ARG A 531 0.69 -38.46 3.64
N TYR A 532 1.34 -37.78 4.57
CA TYR A 532 2.45 -36.89 4.26
C TYR A 532 3.71 -37.31 5.02
N PRO A 533 4.81 -37.57 4.32
CA PRO A 533 6.08 -37.96 4.97
C PRO A 533 6.71 -36.81 5.75
N LEU A 534 6.48 -35.56 5.34
CA LEU A 534 7.03 -34.37 5.96
C LEU A 534 6.02 -33.24 5.89
N PHE A 535 5.53 -32.78 7.03
CA PHE A 535 4.48 -31.78 7.09
C PHE A 535 4.64 -30.80 8.26
N ALA A 536 4.11 -29.59 8.06
CA ALA A 536 4.09 -28.54 9.07
C ALA A 536 2.70 -28.44 9.71
N ILE A 537 2.67 -28.17 11.03
CA ILE A 537 1.44 -27.87 11.76
C ILE A 537 1.58 -26.56 12.53
N GLN A 538 0.48 -25.87 12.77
CA GLN A 538 0.42 -24.66 13.58
C GLN A 538 -0.36 -24.93 14.87
N THR A 539 0.21 -24.50 16.02
CA THR A 539 -0.44 -24.61 17.32
C THR A 539 -0.47 -23.24 18.01
N PRO A 540 -1.59 -22.86 18.67
CA PRO A 540 -1.60 -21.68 19.54
C PRO A 540 -0.60 -21.81 20.67
N LEU A 541 0.09 -20.71 21.03
CA LEU A 541 1.03 -20.69 22.15
C LEU A 541 0.35 -20.80 23.53
N ALA A 542 -0.93 -20.42 23.63
CA ALA A 542 -1.75 -20.63 24.83
C ALA A 542 -1.81 -22.11 25.25
N ASN A 543 -1.61 -23.02 24.32
CA ASN A 543 -1.41 -24.43 24.57
C ASN A 543 0.10 -24.72 24.65
N SER A 544 0.71 -24.48 25.80
CA SER A 544 2.15 -24.67 26.03
C SER A 544 2.61 -26.15 25.95
N ALA A 545 1.69 -27.08 25.92
CA ALA A 545 1.99 -28.48 25.66
C ALA A 545 2.49 -28.64 24.21
N LEU A 546 3.55 -29.40 24.01
CA LEU A 546 3.87 -29.98 22.70
C LEU A 546 2.58 -30.60 22.15
N PRO A 547 2.27 -30.45 20.86
CA PRO A 547 1.10 -31.11 20.29
C PRO A 547 1.19 -32.58 20.65
N ASP A 548 0.08 -33.15 21.13
CA ASP A 548 0.00 -34.59 21.35
C ASP A 548 0.23 -35.26 19.99
N ILE A 549 1.50 -35.67 19.77
CA ILE A 549 1.89 -36.34 18.55
C ILE A 549 1.44 -37.79 18.71
N ALA A 550 0.13 -38.02 18.55
CA ALA A 550 -0.46 -39.35 18.51
C ALA A 550 -0.02 -40.13 17.25
N CYS A 551 1.26 -40.02 16.90
CA CYS A 551 1.89 -40.71 15.81
C CYS A 551 3.10 -41.45 16.36
N PRO A 552 3.05 -42.79 16.50
CA PRO A 552 4.19 -43.58 16.93
C PRO A 552 5.37 -43.39 15.97
N ASN A 553 6.52 -43.01 16.51
CA ASN A 553 7.78 -42.79 15.78
C ASN A 553 7.81 -41.53 14.85
N CYS A 554 6.83 -40.64 14.87
CA CYS A 554 6.98 -39.33 14.24
C CYS A 554 8.00 -38.48 15.02
N LYS A 555 8.81 -37.71 14.30
CA LYS A 555 9.83 -36.83 14.86
C LYS A 555 9.54 -35.38 14.57
N ILE A 556 9.52 -34.52 15.60
CA ILE A 556 9.62 -33.07 15.40
C ILE A 556 11.07 -32.78 15.00
N ILE A 557 11.29 -32.41 13.75
CA ILE A 557 12.61 -32.08 13.22
C ILE A 557 12.93 -30.59 13.32
N GLY A 558 11.92 -29.73 13.48
CA GLY A 558 12.09 -28.29 13.62
C GLY A 558 10.88 -27.58 14.21
N GLN A 559 11.13 -26.41 14.75
CA GLN A 559 10.08 -25.51 15.23
C GLN A 559 10.43 -24.06 14.92
N ARG A 560 9.41 -23.19 14.74
CA ARG A 560 9.56 -21.75 14.63
C ARG A 560 8.35 -21.02 15.20
N LEU A 561 8.49 -19.71 15.38
CA LEU A 561 7.39 -18.80 15.72
C LEU A 561 6.92 -18.07 14.48
N ASP A 562 5.64 -18.10 14.20
CA ASP A 562 5.01 -17.27 13.17
C ASP A 562 4.11 -16.20 13.81
N MET A 563 4.16 -14.99 13.29
CA MET A 563 3.34 -13.90 13.82
C MET A 563 1.89 -14.03 13.35
N ARG A 564 0.95 -13.95 14.29
CA ARG A 564 -0.48 -13.92 13.97
C ARG A 564 -0.87 -12.60 13.31
N SER A 565 -1.56 -12.69 12.20
CA SER A 565 -1.99 -11.52 11.42
C SER A 565 -3.15 -10.73 12.06
N ARG A 566 -3.86 -11.33 13.01
CA ARG A 566 -5.03 -10.72 13.68
C ARG A 566 -5.14 -11.21 15.11
N GLN A 567 -5.47 -10.29 16.02
CA GLN A 567 -5.82 -10.54 17.41
C GLN A 567 -7.26 -10.06 17.66
N SER A 568 -8.00 -10.76 18.51
CA SER A 568 -9.31 -10.34 18.98
C SER A 568 -9.19 -9.21 20.01
N THR A 569 -10.29 -8.52 20.29
CA THR A 569 -10.30 -7.49 21.35
C THR A 569 -10.00 -8.07 22.74
N ALA A 570 -10.40 -9.30 23.00
CA ALA A 570 -10.11 -10.00 24.26
C ALA A 570 -8.59 -10.28 24.37
N GLU A 571 -7.98 -10.84 23.34
CA GLU A 571 -6.53 -11.08 23.28
C GLU A 571 -5.72 -9.78 23.41
N MET A 572 -6.16 -8.69 22.77
CA MET A 572 -5.53 -7.38 22.96
C MET A 572 -5.57 -6.92 24.43
N LYS A 573 -6.69 -7.13 25.13
CA LYS A 573 -6.78 -6.83 26.56
C LYS A 573 -5.79 -7.67 27.39
N GLU A 574 -5.69 -8.98 27.12
CA GLU A 574 -4.73 -9.86 27.78
C GLU A 574 -3.29 -9.40 27.57
N MET A 575 -2.94 -8.99 26.34
CA MET A 575 -1.60 -8.47 26.03
C MET A 575 -1.25 -7.23 26.86
N PHE A 576 -2.18 -6.26 26.99
CA PHE A 576 -1.92 -5.00 27.69
C PHE A 576 -2.09 -5.10 29.22
N LEU A 577 -3.11 -5.81 29.72
CA LEU A 577 -3.41 -5.86 31.14
C LEU A 577 -2.62 -6.94 31.88
N HIS A 578 -2.38 -8.09 31.23
CA HIS A 578 -1.71 -9.23 31.85
C HIS A 578 -0.32 -9.50 31.26
N GLY A 579 0.10 -8.71 30.28
CA GLY A 579 1.42 -8.82 29.68
C GLY A 579 1.66 -10.09 28.86
N LYS A 580 0.59 -10.79 28.44
CA LYS A 580 0.66 -12.02 27.65
C LYS A 580 0.91 -11.73 26.17
N VAL A 581 1.99 -11.01 25.89
CA VAL A 581 2.31 -10.53 24.54
C VAL A 581 2.69 -11.67 23.63
N PHE A 582 3.61 -12.53 24.10
CA PHE A 582 4.13 -13.66 23.34
C PHE A 582 3.04 -14.64 22.94
N GLU A 583 2.20 -15.02 23.92
CA GLU A 583 1.11 -16.00 23.77
C GLU A 583 0.10 -15.61 22.68
N HIS A 584 -0.22 -14.31 22.58
CA HIS A 584 -1.24 -13.83 21.65
C HIS A 584 -0.69 -13.26 20.35
N LEU A 585 0.59 -12.87 20.32
CA LEU A 585 1.20 -12.29 19.12
C LEU A 585 1.70 -13.37 18.15
N PHE A 586 2.04 -14.55 18.66
CA PHE A 586 2.65 -15.62 17.87
C PHE A 586 1.84 -16.92 17.90
N VAL A 587 2.09 -17.77 16.90
CA VAL A 587 1.78 -19.20 16.88
C VAL A 587 3.08 -19.96 16.75
N ARG A 588 3.10 -21.19 17.25
CA ARG A 588 4.24 -22.09 17.07
C ARG A 588 3.97 -22.99 15.88
N GLU A 589 4.94 -23.08 14.99
CA GLU A 589 4.92 -24.02 13.88
C GLU A 589 5.93 -25.13 14.15
N PHE A 590 5.48 -26.37 13.93
CA PHE A 590 6.32 -27.56 14.02
C PHE A 590 6.43 -28.20 12.65
N LEU A 591 7.64 -28.64 12.31
CA LEU A 591 7.90 -29.48 11.15
C LEU A 591 8.09 -30.91 11.62
N ILE A 592 7.26 -31.81 11.13
CA ILE A 592 7.17 -33.21 11.58
C ILE A 592 7.54 -34.12 10.40
N GLU A 593 8.44 -35.07 10.69
CA GLU A 593 8.80 -36.16 9.78
C GLU A 593 8.13 -37.45 10.26
N ALA A 594 7.30 -38.04 9.41
CA ALA A 594 6.62 -39.30 9.66
C ALA A 594 7.44 -40.47 9.06
N PRO A 595 7.50 -41.63 9.74
CA PRO A 595 8.17 -42.80 9.20
C PRO A 595 7.40 -43.34 7.98
N GLU A 596 8.10 -43.96 7.04
CA GLU A 596 7.49 -44.54 5.83
C GLU A 596 6.39 -45.56 6.18
N THR A 597 6.52 -46.26 7.30
CA THR A 597 5.53 -47.22 7.79
C THR A 597 4.18 -46.60 8.18
N SER A 598 4.15 -45.28 8.40
CA SER A 598 2.91 -44.55 8.70
C SER A 598 2.10 -44.16 7.45
N GLN A 599 2.74 -44.18 6.29
CA GLN A 599 2.15 -43.72 5.04
C GLN A 599 1.23 -44.79 4.43
N LYS A 600 -0.06 -44.74 4.75
CA LYS A 600 -1.08 -45.70 4.31
C LYS A 600 -1.95 -45.18 3.16
N ILE A 601 -1.96 -43.86 2.97
CA ILE A 601 -2.85 -43.18 2.04
C ILE A 601 -2.00 -42.29 1.13
N ALA A 602 -2.27 -42.30 -0.17
CA ALA A 602 -1.59 -41.45 -1.12
C ALA A 602 -1.78 -39.96 -0.76
N PRO A 603 -0.76 -39.11 -0.93
CA PRO A 603 -0.89 -37.67 -0.77
C PRO A 603 -2.00 -37.11 -1.67
N ILE A 604 -2.81 -36.20 -1.18
CA ILE A 604 -3.79 -35.50 -2.01
C ILE A 604 -3.01 -34.60 -2.97
N PRO A 605 -3.31 -34.65 -4.30
CA PRO A 605 -2.66 -33.78 -5.26
C PRO A 605 -2.73 -32.29 -4.84
N ALA A 606 -1.65 -31.54 -5.04
CA ALA A 606 -1.55 -30.14 -4.61
C ALA A 606 -2.70 -29.25 -5.14
N ASN A 607 -3.22 -29.54 -6.35
CA ASN A 607 -4.36 -28.86 -6.95
C ASN A 607 -5.70 -29.15 -6.25
N GLU A 608 -5.80 -30.18 -5.43
CA GLU A 608 -6.98 -30.52 -4.62
C GLU A 608 -6.79 -30.16 -3.15
N GLY A 609 -5.55 -30.08 -2.67
CA GLY A 609 -5.21 -29.85 -1.28
C GLY A 609 -5.52 -28.44 -0.74
N CYS A 610 -5.63 -27.44 -1.62
CA CYS A 610 -5.83 -26.03 -1.24
C CYS A 610 -7.10 -25.40 -1.83
N ARG A 611 -8.12 -26.21 -2.13
CA ARG A 611 -9.41 -25.74 -2.67
C ARG A 611 -10.27 -25.03 -1.64
#